data_5f09b9ab3512ad6b6aa27dea96c4cd03
#
_entry.id   5f09b9ab3512ad6b6aa27dea96c4cd03
#
_cell.length_a   1.000
_cell.length_b   1.000
_cell.length_c   1.000
_cell.angle_alpha   90.00
_cell.angle_beta   90.00
_cell.angle_gamma   90.00
#
_symmetry.space_group_name_H-M   'P 1'
#
loop_
_entity.id
_entity.type
_entity.pdbx_description
1 polymer ?
#
loop_
_entity_poly.entity_id
_entity_poly.type
_entity_poly.pdbx_seq_one_letter_code
_entity_poly.pdbx_strand_id
1 'polypeptide(L)'
;LPVEKAYVASEDALKLLDEQLDAAESIKAVGMEQKDCQIEKIAKAMEDKKISFDGAFDDLDYKALVKDEIDFAILPSEFLPGNAKDEEDADAADETADTKAEDQKDDKDDKTTDEKADEDKTTEELLKEENERLSDTAERLATLTIPMLVDRSADEKTDLAKAEWLKVYGVIFGCEDQANELFQQMVKAEENK
;
A
#
# COMPACT_ATOMS: atom_id res chain seq x y z
N LEU A 1 -15.49 -18.35 -0.91
CA LEU A 1 -14.29 -18.22 -0.09
C LEU A 1 -13.66 -19.60 0.07
N PRO A 2 -12.36 -19.79 -0.05
CA PRO A 2 -11.31 -18.78 -0.01
C PRO A 2 -11.12 -17.98 -1.30
N VAL A 3 -10.37 -16.87 -1.21
CA VAL A 3 -9.94 -16.06 -2.36
C VAL A 3 -8.85 -16.83 -3.12
N GLU A 4 -8.98 -16.89 -4.43
CA GLU A 4 -8.04 -17.61 -5.30
C GLU A 4 -7.20 -16.67 -6.17
N LYS A 5 -7.71 -15.47 -6.48
CA LYS A 5 -7.08 -14.52 -7.40
C LYS A 5 -7.18 -13.10 -6.85
N ALA A 6 -6.26 -12.74 -5.97
CA ALA A 6 -6.23 -11.42 -5.36
C ALA A 6 -5.42 -10.41 -6.19
N TYR A 7 -5.94 -9.18 -6.25
CA TYR A 7 -5.15 -7.98 -6.52
C TYR A 7 -4.72 -7.37 -5.18
N VAL A 8 -3.44 -7.09 -4.99
CA VAL A 8 -2.90 -6.55 -3.74
C VAL A 8 -2.05 -5.31 -4.03
N ALA A 9 -2.51 -4.16 -3.58
CA ALA A 9 -1.78 -2.89 -3.69
C ALA A 9 -1.10 -2.47 -2.38
N SER A 10 -1.48 -3.05 -1.23
CA SER A 10 -0.82 -2.81 0.05
C SER A 10 0.48 -3.61 0.16
N GLU A 11 1.61 -2.93 0.38
CA GLU A 11 2.91 -3.58 0.60
C GLU A 11 2.92 -4.36 1.92
N ASP A 12 2.29 -3.83 2.97
CA ASP A 12 2.19 -4.51 4.28
C ASP A 12 1.35 -5.79 4.17
N ALA A 13 0.22 -5.74 3.42
CA ALA A 13 -0.54 -6.94 3.12
C ALA A 13 0.28 -7.97 2.32
N LEU A 14 1.06 -7.54 1.32
CA LEU A 14 1.95 -8.42 0.56
C LEU A 14 2.97 -9.13 1.47
N LYS A 15 3.58 -8.40 2.42
CA LYS A 15 4.51 -8.97 3.39
C LYS A 15 3.84 -10.03 4.28
N LEU A 16 2.65 -9.73 4.81
CA LEU A 16 1.90 -10.68 5.63
C LEU A 16 1.50 -11.94 4.85
N LEU A 17 1.07 -11.78 3.61
CA LEU A 17 0.63 -12.90 2.76
C LEU A 17 1.78 -13.78 2.28
N ASP A 18 2.91 -13.20 1.89
CA ASP A 18 4.05 -13.96 1.37
C ASP A 18 4.93 -14.54 2.46
N GLU A 19 5.37 -13.70 3.41
CA GLU A 19 6.38 -14.09 4.40
C GLU A 19 5.80 -14.90 5.55
N GLN A 20 4.53 -14.70 5.88
CA GLN A 20 3.93 -15.28 7.08
C GLN A 20 2.88 -16.36 6.77
N LEU A 21 1.99 -16.12 5.81
CA LEU A 21 0.89 -17.04 5.51
C LEU A 21 1.15 -17.97 4.33
N ASP A 22 2.28 -17.80 3.62
CA ASP A 22 2.60 -18.55 2.38
C ASP A 22 1.41 -18.58 1.38
N ALA A 23 0.63 -17.49 1.38
CA ALA A 23 -0.56 -17.32 0.53
C ALA A 23 -0.24 -16.61 -0.81
N ALA A 24 1.04 -16.49 -1.17
CA ALA A 24 1.50 -15.82 -2.39
C ALA A 24 0.92 -16.44 -3.68
N GLU A 25 0.55 -17.71 -3.67
CA GLU A 25 -0.06 -18.39 -4.82
C GLU A 25 -1.42 -17.80 -5.20
N SER A 26 -2.13 -17.22 -4.24
CA SER A 26 -3.41 -16.54 -4.47
C SER A 26 -3.24 -15.10 -4.95
N ILE A 27 -2.03 -14.54 -4.96
CA ILE A 27 -1.75 -13.20 -5.48
C ILE A 27 -1.61 -13.30 -7.00
N LYS A 28 -2.54 -12.71 -7.73
CA LYS A 28 -2.55 -12.72 -9.19
C LYS A 28 -2.06 -11.42 -9.80
N ALA A 29 -2.35 -10.31 -9.14
CA ALA A 29 -1.95 -8.98 -9.58
C ALA A 29 -1.54 -8.10 -8.39
N VAL A 30 -0.69 -7.11 -8.66
CA VAL A 30 -0.22 -6.14 -7.66
C VAL A 30 -0.37 -4.71 -8.16
N GLY A 31 -0.42 -3.77 -7.20
CA GLY A 31 -0.56 -2.34 -7.45
C GLY A 31 0.77 -1.58 -7.56
N MET A 32 1.90 -2.29 -7.70
CA MET A 32 3.22 -1.68 -7.83
C MET A 32 3.99 -2.27 -8.99
N GLU A 33 4.87 -1.48 -9.61
CA GLU A 33 5.74 -1.98 -10.67
C GLU A 33 6.83 -2.90 -10.10
N GLN A 34 7.32 -3.83 -10.91
CA GLN A 34 8.35 -4.79 -10.52
C GLN A 34 9.61 -4.13 -9.93
N LYS A 35 10.02 -2.97 -10.50
CA LYS A 35 11.21 -2.22 -10.05
C LYS A 35 11.07 -1.66 -8.63
N ASP A 36 9.83 -1.42 -8.18
CA ASP A 36 9.50 -0.82 -6.89
C ASP A 36 9.16 -1.89 -5.83
N CYS A 37 9.03 -3.16 -6.26
CA CYS A 37 8.68 -4.27 -5.37
C CYS A 37 9.90 -4.73 -4.56
N GLN A 38 9.86 -4.54 -3.24
CA GLN A 38 10.94 -4.94 -2.33
C GLN A 38 10.87 -6.41 -1.90
N ILE A 39 9.79 -7.12 -2.20
CA ILE A 39 9.60 -8.53 -1.84
C ILE A 39 10.13 -9.39 -2.99
N GLU A 40 11.32 -9.98 -2.81
CA GLU A 40 12.03 -10.73 -3.86
C GLU A 40 11.17 -11.80 -4.54
N LYS A 41 10.37 -12.53 -3.77
CA LYS A 41 9.52 -13.61 -4.29
C LYS A 41 8.44 -13.08 -5.21
N ILE A 42 7.79 -11.96 -4.84
CA ILE A 42 6.79 -11.27 -5.66
C ILE A 42 7.45 -10.67 -6.91
N ALA A 43 8.56 -9.93 -6.75
CA ALA A 43 9.30 -9.35 -7.88
C ALA A 43 9.72 -10.41 -8.91
N LYS A 44 10.18 -11.59 -8.44
CA LYS A 44 10.51 -12.72 -9.31
C LYS A 44 9.28 -13.33 -9.97
N ALA A 45 8.16 -13.44 -9.26
CA ALA A 45 6.91 -13.93 -9.85
C ALA A 45 6.37 -12.97 -10.92
N MET A 46 6.60 -11.65 -10.79
CA MET A 46 6.31 -10.67 -11.82
C MET A 46 7.23 -10.83 -13.04
N GLU A 47 8.54 -11.06 -12.84
CA GLU A 47 9.49 -11.38 -13.93
C GLU A 47 9.08 -12.62 -14.70
N ASP A 48 8.66 -13.66 -13.97
CA ASP A 48 8.15 -14.92 -14.53
C ASP A 48 6.74 -14.77 -15.15
N LYS A 49 6.12 -13.59 -15.10
CA LYS A 49 4.75 -13.29 -15.57
C LYS A 49 3.66 -14.13 -14.91
N LYS A 50 3.88 -14.54 -13.67
CA LYS A 50 2.89 -15.22 -12.83
C LYS A 50 2.00 -14.23 -12.11
N ILE A 51 2.57 -13.06 -11.76
CA ILE A 51 1.89 -11.92 -11.16
C ILE A 51 2.00 -10.76 -12.13
N SER A 52 0.88 -10.07 -12.38
CA SER A 52 0.79 -8.89 -13.25
C SER A 52 0.81 -7.59 -12.42
N PHE A 53 1.13 -6.47 -13.08
CA PHE A 53 0.84 -5.14 -12.59
C PHE A 53 -0.46 -4.67 -13.24
N ASP A 54 -1.51 -4.50 -12.45
CA ASP A 54 -2.84 -4.15 -12.93
C ASP A 54 -3.25 -2.72 -12.52
N GLY A 55 -2.29 -1.80 -12.53
CA GLY A 55 -2.46 -0.41 -12.15
C GLY A 55 -2.19 -0.16 -10.67
N ALA A 56 -1.86 1.07 -10.31
CA ALA A 56 -1.70 1.49 -8.93
C ALA A 56 -3.07 1.63 -8.24
N PHE A 57 -3.07 1.71 -6.90
CA PHE A 57 -4.33 1.77 -6.13
C PHE A 57 -5.19 3.00 -6.45
N ASP A 58 -4.58 4.07 -6.96
CA ASP A 58 -5.23 5.33 -7.37
C ASP A 58 -5.54 5.38 -8.87
N ASP A 59 -5.00 4.44 -9.66
CA ASP A 59 -5.24 4.30 -11.10
C ASP A 59 -5.31 2.82 -11.51
N LEU A 60 -6.37 2.13 -11.07
CA LEU A 60 -6.57 0.71 -11.35
C LEU A 60 -6.88 0.45 -12.84
N ASP A 61 -6.22 -0.53 -13.42
CA ASP A 61 -6.60 -1.07 -14.73
C ASP A 61 -7.74 -2.10 -14.60
N TYR A 62 -8.98 -1.63 -14.59
CA TYR A 62 -10.16 -2.49 -14.48
C TYR A 62 -10.27 -3.53 -15.59
N LYS A 63 -9.67 -3.30 -16.77
CA LYS A 63 -9.66 -4.28 -17.86
C LYS A 63 -8.67 -5.41 -17.58
N ALA A 64 -7.53 -5.07 -16.98
CA ALA A 64 -6.56 -6.07 -16.53
C ALA A 64 -7.15 -6.91 -15.41
N LEU A 65 -7.79 -6.29 -14.40
CA LEU A 65 -8.46 -7.00 -13.29
C LEU A 65 -9.48 -8.03 -13.81
N VAL A 66 -10.31 -7.64 -14.80
CA VAL A 66 -11.28 -8.56 -15.40
C VAL A 66 -10.61 -9.66 -16.21
N LYS A 67 -9.58 -9.32 -16.99
CA LYS A 67 -8.82 -10.29 -17.82
C LYS A 67 -8.11 -11.34 -16.94
N ASP A 68 -7.56 -10.92 -15.82
CA ASP A 68 -6.85 -11.79 -14.90
C ASP A 68 -7.80 -12.48 -13.89
N GLU A 69 -9.12 -12.23 -14.06
CA GLU A 69 -10.21 -12.84 -13.29
C GLU A 69 -10.05 -12.61 -11.78
N ILE A 70 -9.68 -11.38 -11.40
CA ILE A 70 -9.52 -11.01 -10.00
C ILE A 70 -10.85 -11.18 -9.26
N ASP A 71 -10.82 -11.84 -8.12
CA ASP A 71 -11.99 -12.13 -7.28
C ASP A 71 -11.99 -11.35 -5.95
N PHE A 72 -10.88 -10.69 -5.62
CA PHE A 72 -10.75 -9.85 -4.42
C PHE A 72 -9.68 -8.77 -4.60
N ALA A 73 -9.89 -7.57 -4.04
CA ALA A 73 -8.94 -6.47 -4.07
C ALA A 73 -8.54 -6.04 -2.66
N ILE A 74 -7.23 -5.88 -2.42
CA ILE A 74 -6.67 -5.33 -1.18
C ILE A 74 -5.98 -4.02 -1.51
N LEU A 75 -6.50 -2.92 -0.97
CA LEU A 75 -6.02 -1.57 -1.18
C LEU A 75 -5.30 -1.06 0.09
N PRO A 76 -4.29 -0.18 -0.03
CA PRO A 76 -3.59 0.36 1.14
C PRO A 76 -4.44 1.42 1.86
N SER A 77 -4.04 1.78 3.09
CA SER A 77 -4.74 2.82 3.88
C SER A 77 -4.67 4.21 3.26
N GLU A 78 -3.66 4.48 2.45
CA GLU A 78 -3.50 5.72 1.66
C GLU A 78 -4.64 5.93 0.64
N PHE A 79 -5.37 4.87 0.33
CA PHE A 79 -6.58 4.96 -0.49
C PHE A 79 -7.72 5.71 0.23
N LEU A 80 -7.72 5.74 1.55
CA LEU A 80 -8.72 6.46 2.34
C LEU A 80 -8.43 7.96 2.37
N PRO A 81 -9.48 8.81 2.28
CA PRO A 81 -9.32 10.25 2.32
C PRO A 81 -8.57 10.72 3.59
N GLY A 82 -7.62 11.64 3.39
CA GLY A 82 -6.79 12.19 4.46
C GLY A 82 -5.67 11.28 4.97
N ASN A 83 -5.45 10.12 4.35
CA ASN A 83 -4.37 9.19 4.71
C ASN A 83 -3.24 9.15 3.65
N ALA A 84 -3.27 10.01 2.64
CA ALA A 84 -2.15 10.12 1.71
C ALA A 84 -0.87 10.43 2.49
N LYS A 85 0.20 9.64 2.28
CA LYS A 85 1.51 9.95 2.84
C LYS A 85 2.06 11.15 2.08
N ASP A 86 2.35 12.25 2.77
CA ASP A 86 3.15 13.33 2.22
C ASP A 86 4.52 12.73 1.88
N GLU A 87 4.98 12.86 0.64
CA GLU A 87 6.25 12.28 0.16
C GLU A 87 7.50 12.90 0.84
N GLU A 88 7.31 13.81 1.81
CA GLU A 88 8.39 14.54 2.47
C GLU A 88 9.06 13.81 3.66
N ASP A 89 8.55 12.67 4.14
CA ASP A 89 9.08 12.02 5.36
C ASP A 89 10.09 10.89 5.10
N ALA A 90 10.62 10.74 3.87
CA ALA A 90 11.55 9.67 3.55
C ALA A 90 13.04 9.97 3.87
N ASP A 91 13.38 11.17 4.40
CA ASP A 91 14.80 11.58 4.56
C ASP A 91 15.14 12.23 5.91
N ALA A 92 14.61 11.71 7.02
CA ALA A 92 14.95 12.19 8.35
C ALA A 92 15.39 11.07 9.31
N ALA A 93 16.52 10.43 9.00
CA ALA A 93 17.29 9.69 9.99
C ALA A 93 18.79 9.90 9.77
N ASP A 94 19.35 10.72 10.61
CA ASP A 94 20.76 10.89 10.98
C ASP A 94 21.44 12.18 10.47
N GLU A 95 21.62 13.13 11.39
CA GLU A 95 22.91 13.68 11.81
C GLU A 95 22.73 14.80 12.83
N THR A 96 23.30 14.54 13.98
CA THR A 96 23.54 15.55 15.03
C THR A 96 24.84 16.29 14.77
N ALA A 97 24.80 17.58 15.10
CA ALA A 97 25.93 18.42 15.58
C ALA A 97 26.60 19.37 14.59
N ASP A 98 26.31 20.62 14.83
CA ASP A 98 27.17 21.67 15.39
C ASP A 98 27.72 22.76 14.46
N THR A 99 27.32 23.97 14.85
CA THR A 99 28.01 25.28 14.87
C THR A 99 28.17 26.15 13.60
N LYS A 100 27.44 27.28 13.73
CA LYS A 100 27.85 28.71 13.61
C LYS A 100 28.23 29.34 12.29
N ALA A 101 27.39 30.32 11.98
CA ALA A 101 27.65 31.75 11.87
C ALA A 101 28.13 32.38 10.53
N GLU A 102 27.35 33.39 10.16
CA GLU A 102 27.68 34.69 9.50
C GLU A 102 28.02 34.70 7.98
N ASP A 103 27.32 35.38 7.20
CA ASP A 103 26.95 36.75 6.92
C ASP A 103 27.08 37.08 5.41
N GLN A 104 26.12 37.86 4.92
CA GLN A 104 26.16 38.85 3.82
C GLN A 104 26.13 38.47 2.33
N LYS A 105 24.98 38.83 1.77
CA LYS A 105 24.66 39.87 0.75
C LYS A 105 25.00 39.69 -0.74
N ASP A 106 23.91 39.96 -1.50
CA ASP A 106 23.76 40.64 -2.79
C ASP A 106 24.35 40.01 -4.06
N ASP A 107 23.59 39.71 -5.06
CA ASP A 107 23.04 40.56 -6.10
C ASP A 107 22.25 39.82 -7.18
N LYS A 108 21.27 40.51 -7.75
CA LYS A 108 20.38 40.21 -8.84
C LYS A 108 21.03 39.52 -10.05
N ASP A 109 20.31 38.58 -10.69
CA ASP A 109 19.89 38.79 -12.08
C ASP A 109 18.70 37.87 -12.51
N ASP A 110 17.81 38.55 -13.17
CA ASP A 110 16.61 38.20 -13.89
C ASP A 110 16.80 37.04 -14.90
N LYS A 111 15.99 35.93 -14.76
CA LYS A 111 15.57 35.10 -15.89
C LYS A 111 14.22 34.45 -15.61
N THR A 112 13.19 35.09 -16.16
CA THR A 112 11.91 34.50 -16.50
C THR A 112 12.04 33.09 -17.07
N THR A 113 11.55 32.13 -16.32
CA THR A 113 11.10 30.84 -16.84
C THR A 113 9.68 30.61 -16.35
N ASP A 114 8.79 30.31 -17.28
CA ASP A 114 7.40 29.97 -17.06
C ASP A 114 7.28 28.84 -16.01
N GLU A 115 7.07 29.20 -14.77
CA GLU A 115 6.57 28.29 -13.76
C GLU A 115 5.07 28.08 -14.03
N LYS A 116 4.74 26.86 -14.48
CA LYS A 116 3.38 26.36 -14.38
C LYS A 116 2.96 26.54 -12.92
N ALA A 117 1.96 27.35 -12.70
CA ALA A 117 1.28 27.43 -11.42
C ALA A 117 0.73 26.04 -11.10
N ASP A 118 1.37 25.31 -10.20
CA ASP A 118 0.71 24.31 -9.39
C ASP A 118 -0.30 25.12 -8.55
N GLU A 119 -1.56 25.02 -8.90
CA GLU A 119 -2.65 25.59 -8.11
C GLU A 119 -2.59 24.89 -6.75
N ASP A 120 -2.24 25.64 -5.72
CA ASP A 120 -2.17 25.21 -4.32
C ASP A 120 -3.60 24.85 -3.87
N LYS A 121 -3.99 23.57 -4.10
CA LYS A 121 -5.31 23.06 -3.75
C LYS A 121 -5.49 23.15 -2.24
N THR A 122 -6.65 23.61 -1.81
CA THR A 122 -6.96 23.63 -0.38
C THR A 122 -7.11 22.19 0.15
N THR A 123 -6.83 21.96 1.43
CA THR A 123 -7.03 20.65 2.09
C THR A 123 -8.47 20.12 1.89
N GLU A 124 -9.46 21.01 1.83
CA GLU A 124 -10.85 20.64 1.62
C GLU A 124 -11.11 20.14 0.18
N GLU A 125 -10.45 20.72 -0.81
CA GLU A 125 -10.53 20.29 -2.22
C GLU A 125 -9.85 18.93 -2.42
N LEU A 126 -8.69 18.70 -1.79
CA LEU A 126 -8.00 17.41 -1.81
C LEU A 126 -8.86 16.30 -1.18
N LEU A 127 -9.40 16.53 0.01
CA LEU A 127 -10.30 15.57 0.67
C LEU A 127 -11.54 15.26 -0.16
N LYS A 128 -12.05 16.23 -0.89
CA LYS A 128 -13.20 16.01 -1.78
C LYS A 128 -12.83 15.10 -2.95
N GLU A 129 -11.72 15.36 -3.62
CA GLU A 129 -11.22 14.54 -4.73
C GLU A 129 -10.95 13.09 -4.27
N GLU A 130 -10.34 12.92 -3.09
CA GLU A 130 -10.08 11.60 -2.51
C GLU A 130 -11.38 10.84 -2.19
N ASN A 131 -12.40 11.53 -1.66
CA ASN A 131 -13.72 10.93 -1.42
C ASN A 131 -14.41 10.52 -2.72
N GLU A 132 -14.35 11.35 -3.77
CA GLU A 132 -14.89 11.03 -5.08
C GLU A 132 -14.17 9.82 -5.68
N ARG A 133 -12.83 9.75 -5.61
CA ARG A 133 -12.04 8.61 -6.06
C ARG A 133 -12.41 7.32 -5.32
N LEU A 134 -12.53 7.38 -3.99
CA LEU A 134 -12.96 6.23 -3.19
C LEU A 134 -14.32 5.70 -3.63
N SER A 135 -15.29 6.61 -3.81
CA SER A 135 -16.65 6.25 -4.23
C SER A 135 -16.65 5.62 -5.62
N ASP A 136 -16.00 6.25 -6.59
CA ASP A 136 -15.93 5.76 -7.96
C ASP A 136 -15.25 4.38 -8.05
N THR A 137 -14.15 4.18 -7.32
CA THR A 137 -13.45 2.90 -7.30
C THR A 137 -14.30 1.81 -6.68
N ALA A 138 -14.95 2.09 -5.54
CA ALA A 138 -15.83 1.14 -4.88
C ALA A 138 -17.03 0.74 -5.77
N GLU A 139 -17.65 1.70 -6.47
CA GLU A 139 -18.75 1.43 -7.40
C GLU A 139 -18.30 0.59 -8.61
N ARG A 140 -17.12 0.87 -9.17
CA ARG A 140 -16.57 0.11 -10.31
C ARG A 140 -16.22 -1.32 -9.91
N LEU A 141 -15.53 -1.52 -8.78
CA LEU A 141 -15.23 -2.86 -8.27
C LEU A 141 -16.51 -3.63 -7.93
N ALA A 142 -17.51 -2.99 -7.31
CA ALA A 142 -18.81 -3.60 -7.06
C ALA A 142 -19.53 -4.02 -8.34
N THR A 143 -19.46 -3.19 -9.39
CA THR A 143 -20.05 -3.51 -10.72
C THR A 143 -19.38 -4.74 -11.34
N LEU A 144 -18.07 -4.90 -11.10
CA LEU A 144 -17.30 -6.07 -11.54
C LEU A 144 -17.45 -7.28 -10.61
N THR A 145 -18.22 -7.15 -9.52
CA THR A 145 -18.37 -8.16 -8.46
C THR A 145 -17.07 -8.51 -7.75
N ILE A 146 -16.11 -7.57 -7.70
CA ILE A 146 -14.85 -7.71 -6.99
C ILE A 146 -15.00 -7.02 -5.62
N PRO A 147 -15.14 -7.75 -4.51
CA PRO A 147 -15.14 -7.18 -3.18
C PRO A 147 -13.75 -6.60 -2.86
N MET A 148 -13.73 -5.54 -2.06
CA MET A 148 -12.49 -4.89 -1.67
C MET A 148 -12.32 -4.81 -0.16
N LEU A 149 -11.08 -4.85 0.30
CA LEU A 149 -10.65 -4.57 1.66
C LEU A 149 -9.63 -3.44 1.62
N VAL A 150 -9.76 -2.45 2.50
CA VAL A 150 -8.69 -1.49 2.75
C VAL A 150 -7.85 -2.01 3.91
N ASP A 151 -6.59 -2.33 3.61
CA ASP A 151 -5.61 -2.75 4.60
C ASP A 151 -5.18 -1.55 5.46
N ARG A 152 -5.33 -1.68 6.75
CA ARG A 152 -4.90 -0.68 7.73
C ARG A 152 -3.86 -1.22 8.70
N SER A 153 -3.19 -2.30 8.34
CA SER A 153 -2.15 -2.90 9.19
C SER A 153 -0.99 -1.94 9.44
N ALA A 154 -0.69 -1.06 8.47
CA ALA A 154 0.32 -0.01 8.62
C ALA A 154 -0.04 1.03 9.70
N ASP A 155 -1.33 1.29 9.92
CA ASP A 155 -1.81 2.27 10.91
C ASP A 155 -1.70 1.76 12.36
N GLU A 156 -1.46 0.46 12.54
CA GLU A 156 -1.38 -0.15 13.86
C GLU A 156 -0.09 0.24 14.59
N LYS A 157 -0.24 0.59 15.88
CA LYS A 157 0.84 1.16 16.68
C LYS A 157 1.80 0.13 17.27
N THR A 158 1.41 -1.14 17.31
CA THR A 158 2.20 -2.20 17.92
C THR A 158 2.33 -3.39 16.96
N ASP A 159 3.44 -4.11 17.06
CA ASP A 159 3.68 -5.30 16.26
C ASP A 159 2.60 -6.36 16.47
N LEU A 160 2.08 -6.47 17.69
CA LEU A 160 1.01 -7.42 18.00
C LEU A 160 -0.32 -7.02 17.34
N ALA A 161 -0.65 -5.71 17.32
CA ALA A 161 -1.85 -5.23 16.63
C ALA A 161 -1.72 -5.44 15.10
N LYS A 162 -0.54 -5.18 14.51
CA LYS A 162 -0.26 -5.54 13.12
C LYS A 162 -0.42 -7.03 12.86
N ALA A 163 0.06 -7.86 13.78
CA ALA A 163 -0.05 -9.32 13.68
C ALA A 163 -1.50 -9.83 13.76
N GLU A 164 -2.44 -9.09 14.34
CA GLU A 164 -3.86 -9.47 14.31
C GLU A 164 -4.44 -9.50 12.90
N TRP A 165 -3.88 -8.74 11.96
CA TRP A 165 -4.28 -8.76 10.55
C TRP A 165 -4.03 -10.11 9.88
N LEU A 166 -3.09 -10.92 10.40
CA LEU A 166 -2.92 -12.31 9.98
C LEU A 166 -4.23 -13.09 10.05
N LYS A 167 -5.04 -12.87 11.10
CA LYS A 167 -6.34 -13.56 11.25
C LYS A 167 -7.34 -13.13 10.19
N VAL A 168 -7.34 -11.84 9.82
CA VAL A 168 -8.20 -11.32 8.76
C VAL A 168 -7.83 -11.98 7.44
N TYR A 169 -6.55 -12.00 7.10
CA TYR A 169 -6.06 -12.65 5.89
C TYR A 169 -6.24 -14.17 5.94
N GLY A 170 -6.04 -14.79 7.10
CA GLY A 170 -6.30 -16.22 7.30
C GLY A 170 -7.71 -16.61 6.88
N VAL A 171 -8.72 -15.82 7.30
CA VAL A 171 -10.11 -16.05 6.91
C VAL A 171 -10.35 -15.82 5.42
N ILE A 172 -9.77 -14.76 4.85
CA ILE A 172 -9.95 -14.41 3.44
C ILE A 172 -9.35 -15.47 2.52
N PHE A 173 -8.15 -15.95 2.84
CA PHE A 173 -7.39 -16.90 2.02
C PHE A 173 -7.55 -18.36 2.44
N GLY A 174 -8.36 -18.64 3.47
CA GLY A 174 -8.68 -20.02 3.92
C GLY A 174 -7.52 -20.72 4.63
N CYS A 175 -6.67 -19.96 5.33
CA CYS A 175 -5.54 -20.47 6.12
C CYS A 175 -5.63 -20.05 7.60
N GLU A 176 -6.83 -20.08 8.18
CA GLU A 176 -7.13 -19.61 9.55
C GLU A 176 -6.29 -20.31 10.61
N ASP A 177 -6.10 -21.63 10.48
CA ASP A 177 -5.33 -22.42 11.45
C ASP A 177 -3.87 -21.94 11.50
N GLN A 178 -3.24 -21.73 10.32
CA GLN A 178 -1.88 -21.21 10.22
C GLN A 178 -1.79 -19.80 10.78
N ALA A 179 -2.71 -18.92 10.42
CA ALA A 179 -2.77 -17.55 10.91
C ALA A 179 -2.89 -17.48 12.45
N ASN A 180 -3.73 -18.35 13.03
CA ASN A 180 -3.89 -18.43 14.47
C ASN A 180 -2.63 -18.97 15.16
N GLU A 181 -1.98 -19.98 14.62
CA GLU A 181 -0.72 -20.51 15.17
C GLU A 181 0.38 -19.47 15.17
N LEU A 182 0.55 -18.75 14.07
CA LEU A 182 1.54 -17.66 13.94
C LEU A 182 1.26 -16.54 14.94
N PHE A 183 0.02 -16.08 15.02
CA PHE A 183 -0.37 -15.06 15.99
C PHE A 183 -0.08 -15.48 17.43
N GLN A 184 -0.39 -16.73 17.82
CA GLN A 184 -0.09 -17.25 19.15
C GLN A 184 1.41 -17.33 19.45
N GLN A 185 2.25 -17.60 18.43
CA GLN A 185 3.70 -17.56 18.58
C GLN A 185 4.19 -16.15 18.84
N MET A 186 3.64 -15.14 18.13
CA MET A 186 4.00 -13.73 18.34
C MET A 186 3.59 -13.23 19.73
N VAL A 187 2.39 -13.59 20.21
CA VAL A 187 1.95 -13.28 21.58
C VAL A 187 2.93 -13.84 22.61
N LYS A 188 3.29 -15.12 22.50
CA LYS A 188 4.26 -15.75 23.42
C LYS A 188 5.65 -15.12 23.37
N ALA A 189 6.07 -14.69 22.19
CA ALA A 189 7.36 -14.01 22.04
C ALA A 189 7.36 -12.64 22.73
N GLU A 190 6.23 -11.92 22.69
CA GLU A 190 6.08 -10.63 23.35
C GLU A 190 6.02 -10.76 24.88
N GLU A 191 5.32 -11.79 25.41
CA GLU A 191 5.24 -12.07 26.85
C GLU A 191 6.60 -12.44 27.48
N ASN A 192 7.58 -12.88 26.68
CA ASN A 192 8.89 -13.29 27.15
C ASN A 192 9.97 -12.19 27.02
N LYS A 193 9.60 -10.98 26.60
CA LYS A 193 10.50 -9.81 26.55
C LYS A 193 10.53 -9.08 27.88
#